data_96b2c5c5db7347aeed1822aca5972cc3
#
_entry.id   96b2c5c5db7347aeed1822aca5972cc3
#
_cell.length_a   1.000
_cell.length_b   1.000
_cell.length_c   1.000
_cell.angle_alpha   90.00
_cell.angle_beta   90.00
_cell.angle_gamma   90.00
#
_symmetry.space_group_name_H-M   'P 1'
#
loop_
_entity.id
_entity.type
_entity.pdbx_description
1 polymer ?
#
loop_
_entity_poly.entity_id
_entity_poly.type
_entity_poly.pdbx_seq_one_letter_code
_entity_poly.pdbx_strand_id
1 'polypeptide(L)'
;MQVSQILKTKTHGKLFSVYSGSIVNEAVRLLSSERIGSVVVLDKNEALVGIFSERDTIRALSAFGPNCLEGRVNQFMTKTVETCSLTDQGVEVLKRMTEGRFRHMPVMESGGLVGMITIGDIVKSRLDTLLLENEAMQNMIRGY
;
A
#
# COMPACT_ATOMS: atom_id res chain seq x y z
N MET A 1 -4.55 -10.82 13.24
CA MET A 1 -5.65 -9.95 12.74
C MET A 1 -5.69 -10.04 11.23
N GLN A 2 -6.86 -10.25 10.69
CA GLN A 2 -7.05 -10.35 9.24
C GLN A 2 -6.94 -8.99 8.56
N VAL A 3 -6.54 -9.00 7.29
CA VAL A 3 -6.44 -7.79 6.45
C VAL A 3 -7.74 -6.98 6.48
N SER A 4 -8.89 -7.66 6.41
CA SER A 4 -10.21 -6.98 6.48
C SER A 4 -10.38 -6.12 7.73
N GLN A 5 -9.91 -6.60 8.86
CA GLN A 5 -9.99 -5.88 10.14
C GLN A 5 -9.05 -4.68 10.15
N ILE A 6 -7.84 -4.85 9.62
CA ILE A 6 -6.84 -3.77 9.53
C ILE A 6 -7.34 -2.64 8.64
N LEU A 7 -7.94 -2.98 7.49
CA LEU A 7 -8.50 -1.97 6.58
C LEU A 7 -9.64 -1.17 7.21
N LYS A 8 -10.45 -1.81 8.04
CA LYS A 8 -11.56 -1.12 8.75
C LYS A 8 -11.06 -0.08 9.75
N THR A 9 -9.89 -0.30 10.33
CA THR A 9 -9.30 0.64 11.31
C THR A 9 -8.49 1.75 10.64
N LYS A 10 -8.29 1.67 9.33
CA LYS A 10 -7.50 2.63 8.58
C LYS A 10 -8.26 3.96 8.46
N THR A 11 -7.73 5.02 9.10
CA THR A 11 -8.38 6.33 9.15
C THR A 11 -8.32 7.10 7.83
N HIS A 12 -7.37 6.76 6.96
CA HIS A 12 -7.20 7.36 5.63
C HIS A 12 -7.45 6.31 4.56
N GLY A 13 -8.71 5.83 4.50
CA GLY A 13 -9.10 4.69 3.68
C GLY A 13 -9.26 4.96 2.18
N LYS A 14 -8.94 6.15 1.69
CA LYS A 14 -9.11 6.45 0.27
C LYS A 14 -8.01 5.77 -0.54
N LEU A 15 -8.42 4.96 -1.50
CA LEU A 15 -7.52 4.32 -2.44
C LEU A 15 -7.23 5.26 -3.60
N PHE A 16 -5.97 5.61 -3.78
CA PHE A 16 -5.55 6.47 -4.89
C PHE A 16 -5.02 5.63 -6.03
N SER A 17 -5.39 6.01 -7.23
CA SER A 17 -4.96 5.32 -8.45
C SER A 17 -4.61 6.31 -9.54
N VAL A 18 -3.81 5.84 -10.49
CA VAL A 18 -3.52 6.56 -11.74
C VAL A 18 -3.76 5.62 -12.91
N TYR A 19 -4.05 6.21 -14.05
CA TYR A 19 -4.15 5.47 -15.31
C TYR A 19 -2.74 5.13 -15.83
N SER A 20 -2.57 3.93 -16.38
CA SER A 20 -1.27 3.46 -16.89
C SER A 20 -0.69 4.35 -17.98
N GLY A 21 -1.53 4.99 -18.77
CA GLY A 21 -1.12 5.95 -19.78
C GLY A 21 -0.92 7.37 -19.29
N SER A 22 -1.13 7.64 -18.01
CA SER A 22 -0.90 8.96 -17.42
C SER A 22 0.58 9.33 -17.45
N ILE A 23 0.84 10.62 -17.46
CA ILE A 23 2.20 11.14 -17.38
C ILE A 23 2.75 10.91 -15.96
N VAL A 24 4.02 10.52 -15.86
CA VAL A 24 4.69 10.29 -14.57
C VAL A 24 4.51 11.48 -13.63
N ASN A 25 4.59 12.71 -14.13
CA ASN A 25 4.45 13.91 -13.32
C ASN A 25 3.09 13.99 -12.61
N GLU A 26 2.01 13.48 -13.22
CA GLU A 26 0.71 13.41 -12.56
C GLU A 26 0.74 12.49 -11.34
N ALA A 27 1.38 11.33 -11.48
CA ALA A 27 1.54 10.39 -10.37
C ALA A 27 2.40 10.98 -9.25
N VAL A 28 3.50 11.64 -9.61
CA VAL A 28 4.39 12.30 -8.65
C VAL A 28 3.65 13.37 -7.86
N ARG A 29 2.86 14.19 -8.53
CA ARG A 29 2.05 15.24 -7.87
C ARG A 29 1.03 14.64 -6.91
N LEU A 30 0.41 13.54 -7.30
CA LEU A 30 -0.56 12.84 -6.44
C LEU A 30 0.12 12.29 -5.19
N LEU A 31 1.28 11.63 -5.33
CA LEU A 31 2.06 11.13 -4.20
C LEU A 31 2.39 12.28 -3.23
N SER A 32 2.81 13.41 -3.77
CA SER A 32 3.19 14.57 -2.97
C SER A 32 2.00 15.24 -2.28
N SER A 33 0.93 15.51 -3.04
CA SER A 33 -0.23 16.24 -2.50
C SER A 33 -1.00 15.44 -1.47
N GLU A 34 -1.09 14.12 -1.63
CA GLU A 34 -1.79 13.23 -0.71
C GLU A 34 -0.88 12.63 0.36
N ARG A 35 0.42 12.93 0.31
CA ARG A 35 1.43 12.46 1.27
C ARG A 35 1.42 10.93 1.38
N ILE A 36 1.41 10.25 0.25
CA ILE A 36 1.40 8.78 0.15
C ILE A 36 2.65 8.30 -0.56
N GLY A 37 3.06 7.07 -0.27
CA GLY A 37 4.27 6.48 -0.82
C GLY A 37 4.07 5.71 -2.10
N SER A 38 2.85 5.33 -2.43
CA SER A 38 2.56 4.61 -3.67
C SER A 38 1.10 4.78 -4.09
N VAL A 39 0.86 4.55 -5.38
CA VAL A 39 -0.49 4.51 -5.95
C VAL A 39 -0.62 3.24 -6.77
N VAL A 40 -1.83 2.70 -6.87
CA VAL A 40 -2.11 1.61 -7.80
C VAL A 40 -2.23 2.18 -9.21
N VAL A 41 -1.82 1.38 -10.18
CA VAL A 41 -1.91 1.74 -11.59
C VAL A 41 -2.97 0.85 -12.24
N LEU A 42 -3.95 1.48 -12.84
CA LEU A 42 -5.08 0.80 -13.51
C LEU A 42 -5.00 1.02 -15.01
N ASP A 43 -5.47 0.05 -15.78
CA ASP A 43 -5.64 0.22 -17.21
C ASP A 43 -7.00 0.89 -17.52
N LYS A 44 -7.30 1.07 -18.80
CA LYS A 44 -8.55 1.69 -19.22
C LYS A 44 -9.81 0.87 -18.90
N ASN A 45 -9.65 -0.39 -18.52
CA ASN A 45 -10.74 -1.25 -18.04
C ASN A 45 -10.80 -1.30 -16.52
N GLU A 46 -10.03 -0.42 -15.84
CA GLU A 46 -9.90 -0.36 -14.39
C GLU A 46 -9.29 -1.63 -13.75
N ALA A 47 -8.57 -2.40 -14.55
CA ALA A 47 -7.81 -3.55 -14.03
C ALA A 47 -6.47 -3.11 -13.47
N LEU A 48 -6.07 -3.73 -12.35
CA LEU A 48 -4.78 -3.47 -11.71
C LEU A 48 -3.66 -3.99 -12.61
N VAL A 49 -2.77 -3.10 -13.07
CA VAL A 49 -1.65 -3.46 -13.94
C VAL A 49 -0.29 -3.16 -13.35
N GLY A 50 -0.24 -2.43 -12.24
CA GLY A 50 1.02 -2.11 -11.59
C GLY A 50 0.87 -1.28 -10.33
N ILE A 51 2.01 -0.96 -9.75
CA ILE A 51 2.14 0.02 -8.67
C ILE A 51 3.20 1.03 -9.08
N PHE A 52 2.95 2.30 -8.77
CA PHE A 52 3.92 3.35 -8.95
C PHE A 52 4.21 4.00 -7.59
N SER A 53 5.48 3.99 -7.19
CA SER A 53 5.90 4.41 -5.87
C SER A 53 6.98 5.50 -5.93
N GLU A 54 7.29 6.07 -4.75
CA GLU A 54 8.43 6.97 -4.58
C GLU A 54 9.73 6.32 -5.08
N ARG A 55 9.91 5.02 -4.83
CA ARG A 55 11.09 4.28 -5.30
C ARG A 55 11.16 4.19 -6.81
N ASP A 56 10.02 3.97 -7.47
CA ASP A 56 9.94 3.96 -8.93
C ASP A 56 10.32 5.32 -9.50
N THR A 57 9.87 6.41 -8.86
CA THR A 57 10.22 7.76 -9.25
C THR A 57 11.72 8.00 -9.15
N ILE A 58 12.33 7.63 -8.02
CA ILE A 58 13.77 7.80 -7.81
C ILE A 58 14.56 6.97 -8.81
N ARG A 59 14.14 5.72 -9.05
CA ARG A 59 14.78 4.82 -10.01
C ARG A 59 14.72 5.39 -11.42
N ALA A 60 13.57 5.92 -11.83
CA ALA A 60 13.40 6.53 -13.14
C ALA A 60 14.27 7.77 -13.31
N LEU A 61 14.30 8.65 -12.30
CA LEU A 61 15.15 9.86 -12.31
C LEU A 61 16.63 9.48 -12.38
N SER A 62 17.05 8.48 -11.63
CA SER A 62 18.44 8.01 -11.62
C SER A 62 18.86 7.44 -12.97
N ALA A 63 17.99 6.70 -13.64
CA ALA A 63 18.30 6.02 -14.89
C ALA A 63 18.18 6.93 -16.12
N PHE A 64 17.19 7.83 -16.13
CA PHE A 64 16.81 8.58 -17.35
C PHE A 64 16.85 10.11 -17.16
N GLY A 65 17.06 10.60 -15.93
CA GLY A 65 17.05 12.03 -15.65
C GLY A 65 15.64 12.61 -15.63
N PRO A 66 15.54 13.98 -15.54
CA PRO A 66 14.23 14.66 -15.34
C PRO A 66 13.23 14.44 -16.47
N ASN A 67 13.68 14.09 -17.66
CA ASN A 67 12.77 13.86 -18.79
C ASN A 67 11.81 12.67 -18.57
N CYS A 68 12.13 11.78 -17.62
CA CYS A 68 11.23 10.68 -17.28
C CYS A 68 9.88 11.17 -16.75
N LEU A 69 9.82 12.39 -16.20
CA LEU A 69 8.57 12.97 -15.69
C LEU A 69 7.55 13.23 -16.79
N GLU A 70 7.98 13.37 -18.03
CA GLU A 70 7.12 13.53 -19.20
C GLU A 70 6.74 12.20 -19.84
N GLY A 71 7.36 11.11 -19.38
CA GLY A 71 7.05 9.75 -19.85
C GLY A 71 5.75 9.24 -19.26
N ARG A 72 5.38 8.02 -19.62
CA ARG A 72 4.15 7.39 -19.14
C ARG A 72 4.41 6.52 -17.93
N VAL A 73 3.46 6.48 -17.02
CA VAL A 73 3.55 5.67 -15.79
C VAL A 73 3.85 4.20 -16.11
N ASN A 74 3.24 3.65 -17.15
CA ASN A 74 3.45 2.25 -17.53
C ASN A 74 4.89 1.92 -17.94
N GLN A 75 5.70 2.92 -18.26
CA GLN A 75 7.11 2.71 -18.61
C GLN A 75 8.00 2.50 -17.38
N PHE A 76 7.58 3.03 -16.24
CA PHE A 76 8.41 3.06 -15.02
C PHE A 76 7.80 2.35 -13.81
N MET A 77 6.53 1.99 -13.87
CA MET A 77 5.85 1.31 -12.77
C MET A 77 6.41 -0.08 -12.50
N THR A 78 6.17 -0.58 -11.30
CA THR A 78 6.40 -1.98 -10.96
C THR A 78 5.24 -2.81 -11.49
N LYS A 79 5.53 -3.75 -12.39
CA LYS A 79 4.51 -4.57 -13.06
C LYS A 79 4.19 -5.87 -12.34
N THR A 80 5.17 -6.45 -11.65
CA THR A 80 4.98 -7.66 -10.86
C THR A 80 4.43 -7.26 -9.50
N VAL A 81 3.09 -7.27 -9.39
CA VAL A 81 2.42 -6.82 -8.17
C VAL A 81 1.98 -8.03 -7.37
N GLU A 82 2.46 -8.14 -6.13
CA GLU A 82 1.92 -9.08 -5.18
C GLU A 82 0.67 -8.50 -4.55
N THR A 83 -0.35 -9.31 -4.43
CA THR A 83 -1.64 -8.93 -3.84
C THR A 83 -1.99 -9.86 -2.69
N CYS A 84 -2.91 -9.42 -1.86
CA CYS A 84 -3.46 -10.24 -0.78
C CYS A 84 -4.99 -10.18 -0.81
N SER A 85 -5.61 -11.01 0.01
CA SER A 85 -7.06 -11.05 0.15
C SER A 85 -7.48 -10.52 1.52
N LEU A 86 -8.77 -10.22 1.68
CA LEU A 86 -9.33 -9.75 2.95
C LEU A 86 -9.18 -10.77 4.07
N THR A 87 -9.10 -12.06 3.75
CA THR A 87 -8.99 -13.15 4.72
C THR A 87 -7.55 -13.48 5.10
N ASP A 88 -6.56 -12.92 4.41
CA ASP A 88 -5.16 -13.14 4.74
C ASP A 88 -4.83 -12.54 6.12
N GLN A 89 -3.89 -13.18 6.82
CA GLN A 89 -3.42 -12.68 8.10
C GLN A 89 -2.41 -11.55 7.90
N GLY A 90 -2.53 -10.48 8.70
CA GLY A 90 -1.62 -9.36 8.62
C GLY A 90 -0.16 -9.76 8.80
N VAL A 91 0.12 -10.72 9.68
CA VAL A 91 1.47 -11.25 9.93
C VAL A 91 2.05 -11.89 8.66
N GLU A 92 1.24 -12.65 7.93
CA GLU A 92 1.67 -13.28 6.68
C GLU A 92 1.95 -12.24 5.59
N VAL A 93 1.10 -11.22 5.51
CA VAL A 93 1.31 -10.10 4.58
C VAL A 93 2.60 -9.35 4.92
N LEU A 94 2.83 -9.08 6.19
CA LEU A 94 4.06 -8.43 6.67
C LEU A 94 5.30 -9.24 6.30
N LYS A 95 5.25 -10.55 6.46
CA LYS A 95 6.33 -11.46 6.08
C LYS A 95 6.65 -11.35 4.59
N ARG A 96 5.62 -11.37 3.75
CA ARG A 96 5.78 -11.24 2.29
C ARG A 96 6.39 -9.89 1.91
N MET A 97 5.96 -8.81 2.56
CA MET A 97 6.52 -7.48 2.35
C MET A 97 7.99 -7.41 2.74
N THR A 98 8.34 -8.01 3.87
CA THR A 98 9.72 -8.04 4.36
C THR A 98 10.63 -8.85 3.44
N GLU A 99 10.19 -10.03 3.03
CA GLU A 99 10.95 -10.89 2.12
C GLU A 99 11.10 -10.28 0.73
N GLY A 100 10.04 -9.64 0.22
CA GLY A 100 10.04 -9.01 -1.10
C GLY A 100 10.57 -7.58 -1.12
N ARG A 101 10.85 -7.00 0.04
CA ARG A 101 11.35 -5.62 0.18
C ARG A 101 10.43 -4.57 -0.43
N PHE A 102 9.13 -4.71 -0.21
CA PHE A 102 8.15 -3.70 -0.59
C PHE A 102 7.24 -3.39 0.61
N ARG A 103 6.60 -2.23 0.60
CA ARG A 103 5.85 -1.69 1.74
C ARG A 103 4.36 -1.57 1.51
N HIS A 104 3.89 -1.87 0.32
CA HIS A 104 2.51 -1.66 -0.09
C HIS A 104 2.02 -2.90 -0.81
N MET A 105 0.82 -3.36 -0.47
CA MET A 105 0.24 -4.53 -1.11
C MET A 105 -1.22 -4.26 -1.41
N PRO A 106 -1.63 -4.31 -2.68
CA PRO A 106 -3.05 -4.18 -3.03
C PRO A 106 -3.85 -5.36 -2.49
N VAL A 107 -5.05 -5.06 -2.03
CA VAL A 107 -6.00 -6.04 -1.51
C VAL A 107 -7.05 -6.30 -2.58
N MET A 108 -7.18 -7.55 -2.97
CA MET A 108 -8.12 -7.98 -4.02
C MET A 108 -9.20 -8.87 -3.42
N GLU A 109 -10.41 -8.73 -3.93
CA GLU A 109 -11.52 -9.62 -3.60
C GLU A 109 -12.38 -9.84 -4.85
N SER A 110 -12.66 -11.10 -5.15
CA SER A 110 -13.51 -11.49 -6.30
C SER A 110 -13.08 -10.84 -7.61
N GLY A 111 -11.76 -10.75 -7.83
CA GLY A 111 -11.19 -10.16 -9.03
C GLY A 111 -11.14 -8.64 -9.07
N GLY A 112 -11.60 -7.97 -8.01
CA GLY A 112 -11.61 -6.52 -7.91
C GLY A 112 -10.68 -5.98 -6.83
N LEU A 113 -10.15 -4.79 -7.07
CA LEU A 113 -9.30 -4.09 -6.11
C LEU A 113 -10.20 -3.43 -5.04
N VAL A 114 -9.97 -3.77 -3.76
CA VAL A 114 -10.76 -3.25 -2.64
C VAL A 114 -9.99 -2.37 -1.68
N GLY A 115 -8.67 -2.35 -1.78
CA GLY A 115 -7.88 -1.49 -0.90
C GLY A 115 -6.38 -1.65 -1.09
N MET A 116 -5.64 -0.95 -0.27
CA MET A 116 -4.18 -1.05 -0.20
C MET A 116 -3.79 -1.18 1.26
N ILE A 117 -2.97 -2.16 1.58
CA ILE A 117 -2.42 -2.30 2.93
C ILE A 117 -0.93 -1.98 2.92
N THR A 118 -0.48 -1.28 3.95
CA THR A 118 0.93 -0.89 4.08
C THR A 118 1.56 -1.54 5.30
N ILE A 119 2.89 -1.56 5.34
CA ILE A 119 3.62 -1.98 6.54
C ILE A 119 3.17 -1.17 7.75
N GLY A 120 3.02 0.14 7.58
CA GLY A 120 2.56 1.02 8.65
C GLY A 120 1.19 0.65 9.21
N ASP A 121 0.26 0.26 8.34
CA ASP A 121 -1.07 -0.19 8.75
C ASP A 121 -0.99 -1.43 9.64
N ILE A 122 -0.15 -2.40 9.26
CA ILE A 122 -0.01 -3.66 9.99
C ILE A 122 0.68 -3.42 11.33
N VAL A 123 1.75 -2.63 11.34
CA VAL A 123 2.50 -2.30 12.56
C VAL A 123 1.62 -1.55 13.54
N LYS A 124 0.89 -0.55 13.08
CA LYS A 124 -0.04 0.21 13.92
C LYS A 124 -1.10 -0.70 14.53
N SER A 125 -1.69 -1.56 13.74
CA SER A 125 -2.70 -2.52 14.20
C SER A 125 -2.12 -3.46 15.27
N ARG A 126 -0.90 -3.94 15.09
CA ARG A 126 -0.23 -4.80 16.06
C ARG A 126 0.08 -4.07 17.36
N LEU A 127 0.55 -2.83 17.26
CA LEU A 127 0.80 -1.99 18.44
C LEU A 127 -0.49 -1.73 19.23
N ASP A 128 -1.57 -1.40 18.54
CA ASP A 128 -2.87 -1.16 19.18
C ASP A 128 -3.34 -2.41 19.94
N THR A 129 -3.20 -3.59 19.35
CA THR A 129 -3.52 -4.87 19.97
C THR A 129 -2.68 -5.11 21.22
N LEU A 130 -1.37 -4.90 21.13
CA LEU A 130 -0.45 -5.09 22.26
C LEU A 130 -0.75 -4.11 23.41
N LEU A 131 -1.09 -2.87 23.09
CA LEU A 131 -1.46 -1.88 24.10
C LEU A 131 -2.74 -2.27 24.84
N LEU A 132 -3.74 -2.76 24.12
CA LEU A 132 -4.99 -3.25 24.74
C LEU A 132 -4.75 -4.47 25.63
N GLU A 133 -3.94 -5.42 25.18
CA GLU A 133 -3.57 -6.59 25.98
C GLU A 133 -2.83 -6.18 27.27
N ASN A 134 -1.89 -5.23 27.15
CA ASN A 134 -1.15 -4.73 28.31
C ASN A 134 -2.07 -4.02 29.31
N GLU A 135 -2.99 -3.20 28.84
CA GLU A 135 -3.98 -2.51 29.68
C GLU A 135 -4.88 -3.52 30.40
N ALA A 136 -5.36 -4.54 29.70
CA ALA A 136 -6.17 -5.60 30.28
C ALA A 136 -5.41 -6.35 31.38
N MET A 137 -4.14 -6.68 31.16
CA MET A 137 -3.30 -7.33 32.16
C MET A 137 -3.08 -6.44 33.39
N GLN A 138 -2.82 -5.15 33.20
CA GLN A 138 -2.68 -4.21 34.30
C GLN A 138 -3.95 -4.10 35.12
N ASN A 139 -5.11 -4.07 34.48
CA ASN A 139 -6.40 -4.03 35.18
C ASN A 139 -6.63 -5.32 35.99
N MET A 140 -6.25 -6.48 35.47
CA MET A 140 -6.33 -7.74 36.22
C MET A 140 -5.45 -7.71 37.46
N ILE A 141 -4.23 -7.20 37.36
CA ILE A 141 -3.29 -7.09 38.48
C ILE A 141 -3.82 -6.13 39.53
N ARG A 142 -4.50 -5.04 39.11
CA ARG A 142 -5.08 -4.04 40.03
C ARG A 142 -6.40 -4.47 40.62
N GLY A 143 -6.98 -5.59 40.21
CA GLY A 143 -8.25 -6.09 40.73
C GLY A 143 -9.48 -5.41 40.15
N TYR A 144 -9.40 -4.80 39.01
CA TYR A 144 -10.56 -4.17 38.34
C TYR A 144 -11.33 -5.16 37.45
#